data_bc3622c9aae92f1ff4ba99d802b5919c
#
_entry.id   bc3622c9aae92f1ff4ba99d802b5919c
#
_cell.length_a   1.000
_cell.length_b   1.000
_cell.length_c   1.000
_cell.angle_alpha   90.00
_cell.angle_beta   90.00
_cell.angle_gamma   90.00
#
_symmetry.space_group_name_H-M   'P 1'
#
loop_
_entity.id
_entity.type
_entity.pdbx_description
1 polymer ?
#
loop_
_entity_poly.entity_id
_entity_poly.type
_entity_poly.pdbx_seq_one_letter_code
_entity_poly.pdbx_strand_id
1 'polypeptide(L)'
;MKYQATAWKEIEGPCLKDFNEKEAVASVNGALALRPQIEKILDQIWDEGFDGIYFMGIGGTYASSMQVEVYMRGRSKLPVFVENAAEFLTTGNRRFTDKSVVIYSSVSGNTKEMVQLVDRVKEIGARVFAFIDTPGTVLTQPDKQDYLVIYPKNEQLKFYMAANYLMYKNGEFPQYERYNQEMEAHLAQALAQVEKDSDEWAYGYAKEQVAFRDAHPDLPHYFIGSGNQYGATYSYAMCYWEEQMWIRTKSISCQEFFHGMQEIIVSDTPVTLFMGEDEQRPLAERVARFLPRVNANYTIIDTKEHALEGISEEFRGSISHLVMHGVNNRVDAYMELFLRHPLSIRRYYRQFDY
;
A
#
# COMPACT_ATOMS: atom_id res chain seq x y z
N MET A 1 -25.27 -7.61 24.26
CA MET A 1 -24.61 -6.31 24.51
C MET A 1 -25.57 -5.21 24.10
N LYS A 2 -25.90 -4.27 24.99
CA LYS A 2 -26.65 -3.07 24.60
C LYS A 2 -25.68 -2.15 23.86
N TYR A 3 -25.88 -1.95 22.57
CA TYR A 3 -25.20 -0.90 21.81
C TYR A 3 -25.57 0.44 22.48
N GLN A 4 -24.64 1.06 23.16
CA GLN A 4 -24.72 2.50 23.40
C GLN A 4 -24.40 3.17 22.06
N ALA A 5 -25.41 3.75 21.44
CA ALA A 5 -25.19 4.61 20.30
C ALA A 5 -24.26 5.75 20.76
N THR A 6 -23.01 5.67 20.39
CA THR A 6 -22.08 6.81 20.53
C THR A 6 -22.69 7.90 19.66
N ALA A 7 -23.12 9.01 20.26
CA ALA A 7 -23.60 10.15 19.51
C ALA A 7 -22.45 10.63 18.65
N TRP A 8 -22.57 10.44 17.33
CA TRP A 8 -21.61 11.00 16.37
C TRP A 8 -21.68 12.51 16.53
N LYS A 9 -20.58 13.12 16.97
CA LYS A 9 -20.49 14.57 17.03
C LYS A 9 -20.65 15.09 15.61
N GLU A 10 -21.61 15.99 15.40
CA GLU A 10 -21.67 16.77 14.17
C GLU A 10 -20.37 17.56 14.06
N ILE A 11 -19.55 17.24 13.05
CA ILE A 11 -18.34 17.98 12.73
C ILE A 11 -18.70 18.89 11.56
N GLU A 12 -18.76 20.18 11.84
CA GLU A 12 -19.01 21.21 10.84
C GLU A 12 -17.68 21.66 10.21
N GLY A 13 -17.26 20.99 9.12
CA GLY A 13 -16.07 21.35 8.37
C GLY A 13 -14.83 20.48 8.68
N PRO A 14 -13.72 20.72 7.95
CA PRO A 14 -12.46 20.03 8.13
C PRO A 14 -11.83 20.35 9.50
N CYS A 15 -11.26 19.36 10.16
CA CYS A 15 -10.74 19.52 11.53
C CYS A 15 -9.58 18.59 11.85
N LEU A 16 -8.90 18.04 10.84
CA LEU A 16 -7.85 17.03 10.99
C LEU A 16 -8.32 15.86 11.89
N LYS A 17 -9.55 15.38 11.65
CA LYS A 17 -10.14 14.28 12.42
C LYS A 17 -9.17 13.10 12.53
N ASP A 18 -8.93 12.63 13.77
CA ASP A 18 -8.07 11.48 14.08
C ASP A 18 -6.60 11.62 13.59
N PHE A 19 -6.13 12.83 13.30
CA PHE A 19 -4.75 13.11 12.93
C PHE A 19 -3.95 13.64 14.12
N ASN A 20 -2.82 13.02 14.37
CA ASN A 20 -1.82 13.48 15.34
C ASN A 20 -0.46 13.60 14.66
N GLU A 21 -0.06 14.83 14.35
CA GLU A 21 1.19 15.10 13.63
C GLU A 21 2.43 14.49 14.32
N LYS A 22 2.51 14.59 15.63
CA LYS A 22 3.65 14.05 16.38
C LYS A 22 3.75 12.53 16.26
N GLU A 23 2.62 11.83 16.33
CA GLU A 23 2.57 10.38 16.19
C GLU A 23 2.85 9.96 14.74
N ALA A 24 2.31 10.68 13.74
CA ALA A 24 2.56 10.42 12.34
C ALA A 24 4.05 10.56 12.00
N VAL A 25 4.66 11.68 12.39
CA VAL A 25 6.10 11.92 12.20
C VAL A 25 6.95 10.89 12.94
N ALA A 26 6.63 10.57 14.20
CA ALA A 26 7.36 9.57 14.98
C ALA A 26 7.27 8.17 14.35
N SER A 27 6.11 7.80 13.80
CA SER A 27 5.88 6.50 13.13
C SER A 27 6.78 6.35 11.90
N VAL A 28 6.85 7.35 11.04
CA VAL A 28 7.69 7.31 9.83
C VAL A 28 9.18 7.33 10.18
N ASN A 29 9.59 8.21 11.09
CA ASN A 29 10.99 8.28 11.55
C ASN A 29 11.45 6.97 12.21
N GLY A 30 10.57 6.33 12.99
CA GLY A 30 10.87 5.03 13.59
C GLY A 30 11.01 3.92 12.55
N ALA A 31 10.26 3.96 11.45
CA ALA A 31 10.43 3.03 10.33
C ALA A 31 11.75 3.28 9.59
N LEU A 32 12.10 4.54 9.32
CA LEU A 32 13.38 4.91 8.69
C LEU A 32 14.59 4.49 9.55
N ALA A 33 14.48 4.60 10.87
CA ALA A 33 15.52 4.16 11.80
C ALA A 33 15.81 2.65 11.77
N LEU A 34 14.96 1.84 11.12
CA LEU A 34 15.20 0.40 10.90
C LEU A 34 16.22 0.13 9.79
N ARG A 35 16.61 1.12 9.00
CA ARG A 35 17.52 0.97 7.86
C ARG A 35 18.78 0.19 8.20
N PRO A 36 19.56 0.51 9.24
CA PRO A 36 20.79 -0.24 9.54
C PRO A 36 20.53 -1.72 9.89
N GLN A 37 19.39 -2.04 10.51
CA GLN A 37 18.99 -3.42 10.80
C GLN A 37 18.63 -4.16 9.51
N ILE A 38 17.87 -3.52 8.62
CA ILE A 38 17.47 -4.09 7.32
C ILE A 38 18.70 -4.33 6.45
N GLU A 39 19.60 -3.35 6.34
CA GLU A 39 20.86 -3.44 5.60
C GLU A 39 21.71 -4.63 6.10
N LYS A 40 21.89 -4.73 7.42
CA LYS A 40 22.64 -5.83 8.03
C LYS A 40 22.04 -7.21 7.70
N ILE A 41 20.73 -7.34 7.72
CA ILE A 41 20.05 -8.59 7.35
C ILE A 41 20.29 -8.91 5.86
N LEU A 42 20.14 -7.90 5.02
CA LEU A 42 20.31 -8.07 3.57
C LEU A 42 21.78 -8.31 3.19
N ASP A 43 22.76 -7.79 3.95
CA ASP A 43 24.17 -8.16 3.80
C ASP A 43 24.39 -9.66 4.04
N GLN A 44 23.81 -10.21 5.10
CA GLN A 44 23.88 -11.64 5.39
C GLN A 44 23.26 -12.46 4.25
N ILE A 45 22.05 -12.09 3.80
CA ILE A 45 21.37 -12.74 2.68
C ILE A 45 22.23 -12.66 1.41
N TRP A 46 22.86 -11.52 1.16
CA TRP A 46 23.71 -11.30 -0.01
C TRP A 46 24.96 -12.17 0.01
N ASP A 47 25.65 -12.21 1.15
CA ASP A 47 26.88 -12.98 1.33
C ASP A 47 26.64 -14.50 1.26
N GLU A 48 25.49 -14.97 1.74
CA GLU A 48 25.06 -16.37 1.62
C GLU A 48 24.64 -16.74 0.18
N GLY A 49 24.31 -15.73 -0.65
CA GLY A 49 23.85 -15.91 -2.03
C GLY A 49 22.38 -16.35 -2.09
N PHE A 50 21.75 -16.14 -3.23
CA PHE A 50 20.37 -16.55 -3.52
C PHE A 50 20.17 -16.72 -5.03
N ASP A 51 19.16 -17.50 -5.41
CA ASP A 51 18.75 -17.69 -6.81
C ASP A 51 17.49 -16.88 -7.18
N GLY A 52 16.76 -16.40 -6.18
CA GLY A 52 15.60 -15.54 -6.36
C GLY A 52 15.13 -14.90 -5.06
N ILE A 53 14.61 -13.69 -5.16
CA ILE A 53 13.98 -12.96 -4.06
C ILE A 53 12.49 -12.88 -4.35
N TYR A 54 11.68 -13.34 -3.41
CA TYR A 54 10.24 -13.42 -3.56
C TYR A 54 9.56 -12.53 -2.53
N PHE A 55 8.94 -11.42 -2.98
CA PHE A 55 8.03 -10.67 -2.14
C PHE A 55 6.67 -11.39 -2.17
N MET A 56 6.26 -11.90 -1.01
CA MET A 56 5.03 -12.69 -0.91
C MET A 56 4.04 -12.05 0.05
N GLY A 57 2.76 -12.14 -0.27
CA GLY A 57 1.71 -11.58 0.56
C GLY A 57 0.32 -12.05 0.15
N ILE A 58 -0.68 -11.56 0.88
CA ILE A 58 -2.09 -11.73 0.56
C ILE A 58 -2.85 -10.47 0.94
N GLY A 59 -3.88 -10.09 0.19
CA GLY A 59 -4.63 -8.86 0.43
C GLY A 59 -3.76 -7.60 0.32
N GLY A 60 -3.77 -6.74 1.35
CA GLY A 60 -3.00 -5.49 1.37
C GLY A 60 -1.48 -5.70 1.27
N THR A 61 -0.94 -6.74 1.90
CA THR A 61 0.50 -7.04 1.83
C THR A 61 0.94 -7.54 0.46
N TYR A 62 0.06 -8.24 -0.27
CA TYR A 62 0.27 -8.56 -1.67
C TYR A 62 0.28 -7.32 -2.55
N ALA A 63 -0.61 -6.37 -2.29
CA ALA A 63 -0.62 -5.08 -2.99
C ALA A 63 0.69 -4.30 -2.81
N SER A 64 1.26 -4.29 -1.60
CA SER A 64 2.56 -3.69 -1.32
C SER A 64 3.70 -4.41 -2.07
N SER A 65 3.62 -5.73 -2.20
CA SER A 65 4.56 -6.52 -3.02
C SER A 65 4.46 -6.16 -4.51
N MET A 66 3.23 -5.97 -5.05
CA MET A 66 3.02 -5.52 -6.44
C MET A 66 3.67 -4.15 -6.72
N GLN A 67 3.68 -3.24 -5.74
CA GLN A 67 4.36 -1.95 -5.87
C GLN A 67 5.87 -2.12 -6.00
N VAL A 68 6.48 -3.00 -5.20
CA VAL A 68 7.90 -3.34 -5.29
C VAL A 68 8.24 -3.97 -6.64
N GLU A 69 7.40 -4.90 -7.15
CA GLU A 69 7.62 -5.54 -8.45
C GLU A 69 7.73 -4.51 -9.57
N VAL A 70 6.75 -3.61 -9.66
CA VAL A 70 6.74 -2.55 -10.68
C VAL A 70 7.96 -1.66 -10.55
N TYR A 71 8.33 -1.28 -9.33
CA TYR A 71 9.46 -0.42 -9.03
C TYR A 71 10.80 -1.05 -9.44
N MET A 72 11.02 -2.31 -9.08
CA MET A 72 12.28 -3.01 -9.36
C MET A 72 12.39 -3.47 -10.81
N ARG A 73 11.28 -3.87 -11.45
CA ARG A 73 11.28 -4.42 -12.83
C ARG A 73 11.94 -3.48 -13.84
N GLY A 74 11.72 -2.17 -13.71
CA GLY A 74 12.30 -1.18 -14.60
C GLY A 74 13.73 -0.73 -14.23
N ARG A 75 14.24 -1.14 -13.07
CA ARG A 75 15.46 -0.58 -12.47
C ARG A 75 16.52 -1.63 -12.12
N SER A 76 16.15 -2.89 -12.00
CA SER A 76 17.02 -3.95 -11.51
C SER A 76 17.02 -5.18 -12.41
N LYS A 77 18.17 -5.84 -12.48
CA LYS A 77 18.36 -7.16 -13.11
C LYS A 77 18.29 -8.31 -12.10
N LEU A 78 18.11 -8.00 -10.83
CA LEU A 78 17.94 -9.02 -9.80
C LEU A 78 16.74 -9.90 -10.09
N PRO A 79 16.83 -11.22 -9.82
CA PRO A 79 15.71 -12.15 -9.98
C PRO A 79 14.68 -11.94 -8.86
N VAL A 80 13.86 -10.88 -8.99
CA VAL A 80 12.80 -10.54 -8.04
C VAL A 80 11.46 -10.98 -8.59
N PHE A 81 10.68 -11.66 -7.74
CA PHE A 81 9.36 -12.19 -8.04
C PHE A 81 8.35 -11.73 -7.00
N VAL A 82 7.09 -11.63 -7.40
CA VAL A 82 5.98 -11.32 -6.51
C VAL A 82 4.94 -12.43 -6.62
N GLU A 83 4.58 -13.02 -5.49
CA GLU A 83 3.67 -14.16 -5.43
C GLU A 83 2.54 -13.91 -4.42
N ASN A 84 1.34 -14.30 -4.81
CA ASN A 84 0.23 -14.40 -3.87
C ASN A 84 0.38 -15.66 -3.01
N ALA A 85 0.28 -15.52 -1.69
CA ALA A 85 0.50 -16.62 -0.76
C ALA A 85 -0.41 -17.83 -1.02
N ALA A 86 -1.70 -17.61 -1.28
CA ALA A 86 -2.65 -18.69 -1.52
C ALA A 86 -2.42 -19.37 -2.88
N GLU A 87 -2.05 -18.62 -3.90
CA GLU A 87 -1.70 -19.18 -5.22
C GLU A 87 -0.43 -20.02 -5.12
N PHE A 88 0.60 -19.52 -4.44
CA PHE A 88 1.83 -20.28 -4.22
C PHE A 88 1.60 -21.59 -3.46
N LEU A 89 0.77 -21.57 -2.41
CA LEU A 89 0.39 -22.78 -1.67
C LEU A 89 -0.34 -23.82 -2.53
N THR A 90 -1.09 -23.36 -3.53
CA THR A 90 -1.90 -24.23 -4.38
C THR A 90 -1.11 -24.81 -5.55
N THR A 91 -0.37 -23.95 -6.25
CA THR A 91 0.30 -24.33 -7.51
C THR A 91 1.81 -24.44 -7.39
N GLY A 92 2.41 -23.79 -6.40
CA GLY A 92 3.86 -23.65 -6.26
C GLY A 92 4.49 -22.82 -7.37
N ASN A 93 5.81 -22.71 -7.34
CA ASN A 93 6.60 -22.11 -8.43
C ASN A 93 7.86 -22.94 -8.64
N ARG A 94 8.08 -23.46 -9.86
CA ARG A 94 9.24 -24.31 -10.18
C ARG A 94 10.58 -23.57 -10.12
N ARG A 95 10.57 -22.24 -10.11
CA ARG A 95 11.78 -21.42 -9.93
C ARG A 95 12.15 -21.23 -8.45
N PHE A 96 11.21 -21.55 -7.56
CA PHE A 96 11.40 -21.44 -6.12
C PHE A 96 12.17 -22.67 -5.61
N THR A 97 13.30 -22.43 -4.96
CA THR A 97 14.20 -23.48 -4.47
C THR A 97 14.58 -23.26 -3.00
N ASP A 98 15.39 -24.14 -2.45
CA ASP A 98 16.01 -23.99 -1.12
C ASP A 98 16.99 -22.82 -1.00
N LYS A 99 17.43 -22.25 -2.15
CA LYS A 99 18.27 -21.04 -2.19
C LYS A 99 17.46 -19.74 -2.33
N SER A 100 16.16 -19.84 -2.50
CA SER A 100 15.30 -18.67 -2.61
C SER A 100 15.16 -17.94 -1.26
N VAL A 101 14.85 -16.65 -1.31
CA VAL A 101 14.58 -15.82 -0.14
C VAL A 101 13.19 -15.25 -0.25
N VAL A 102 12.35 -15.45 0.76
CA VAL A 102 11.04 -14.84 0.88
C VAL A 102 11.14 -13.59 1.75
N ILE A 103 10.65 -12.48 1.24
CA ILE A 103 10.45 -11.24 2.00
C ILE A 103 8.94 -11.02 2.10
N TYR A 104 8.41 -10.89 3.32
CA TYR A 104 7.00 -10.66 3.51
C TYR A 104 6.70 -9.72 4.69
N SER A 105 5.48 -9.20 4.72
CA SER A 105 4.97 -8.43 5.85
C SER A 105 3.67 -9.04 6.38
N SER A 106 3.39 -8.84 7.68
CA SER A 106 2.12 -9.20 8.27
C SER A 106 1.79 -8.27 9.44
N VAL A 107 0.68 -7.56 9.33
CA VAL A 107 0.19 -6.66 10.40
C VAL A 107 -0.19 -7.47 11.64
N SER A 108 -0.99 -8.50 11.47
CA SER A 108 -1.49 -9.31 12.60
C SER A 108 -0.54 -10.41 13.08
N GLY A 109 0.42 -10.82 12.22
CA GLY A 109 1.29 -11.95 12.48
C GLY A 109 0.61 -13.31 12.65
N ASN A 110 -0.69 -13.41 12.26
CA ASN A 110 -1.52 -14.62 12.45
C ASN A 110 -2.40 -14.95 11.24
N THR A 111 -2.20 -14.30 10.09
CA THR A 111 -2.99 -14.61 8.88
C THR A 111 -2.74 -16.05 8.47
N LYS A 112 -3.82 -16.84 8.33
CA LYS A 112 -3.78 -18.30 8.13
C LYS A 112 -2.94 -18.69 6.91
N GLU A 113 -3.16 -18.04 5.79
CA GLU A 113 -2.41 -18.28 4.54
C GLU A 113 -0.92 -17.92 4.68
N MET A 114 -0.61 -16.86 5.42
CA MET A 114 0.79 -16.49 5.66
C MET A 114 1.50 -17.46 6.58
N VAL A 115 0.82 -18.00 7.61
CA VAL A 115 1.39 -19.04 8.47
C VAL A 115 1.67 -20.29 7.65
N GLN A 116 0.70 -20.75 6.84
CA GLN A 116 0.87 -21.92 5.97
C GLN A 116 1.97 -21.70 4.92
N LEU A 117 2.04 -20.49 4.33
CA LEU A 117 3.11 -20.13 3.39
C LEU A 117 4.49 -20.28 4.03
N VAL A 118 4.66 -19.70 5.22
CA VAL A 118 5.94 -19.73 5.94
C VAL A 118 6.32 -21.18 6.27
N ASP A 119 5.38 -21.99 6.75
CA ASP A 119 5.62 -23.41 7.02
C ASP A 119 6.08 -24.14 5.75
N ARG A 120 5.42 -23.89 4.61
CA ARG A 120 5.80 -24.49 3.33
C ARG A 120 7.17 -24.03 2.84
N VAL A 121 7.50 -22.74 2.99
CA VAL A 121 8.81 -22.18 2.63
C VAL A 121 9.92 -22.81 3.47
N LYS A 122 9.70 -22.96 4.77
CA LYS A 122 10.65 -23.61 5.69
C LYS A 122 10.82 -25.11 5.39
N GLU A 123 9.76 -25.82 5.00
CA GLU A 123 9.83 -27.22 4.54
C GLU A 123 10.71 -27.37 3.29
N ILE A 124 10.67 -26.42 2.37
CA ILE A 124 11.53 -26.41 1.16
C ILE A 124 12.99 -26.14 1.54
N GLY A 125 13.24 -25.48 2.67
CA GLY A 125 14.56 -25.07 3.13
C GLY A 125 14.97 -23.66 2.70
N ALA A 126 14.04 -22.88 2.12
CA ALA A 126 14.29 -21.50 1.74
C ALA A 126 14.28 -20.57 2.96
N ARG A 127 14.93 -19.42 2.82
CA ARG A 127 15.07 -18.43 3.90
C ARG A 127 13.90 -17.44 3.92
N VAL A 128 13.58 -16.98 5.11
CA VAL A 128 12.45 -16.08 5.37
C VAL A 128 12.94 -14.82 6.07
N PHE A 129 12.68 -13.66 5.47
CA PHE A 129 12.82 -12.34 6.08
C PHE A 129 11.45 -11.71 6.31
N ALA A 130 11.07 -11.55 7.57
CA ALA A 130 9.75 -11.10 7.98
C ALA A 130 9.74 -9.68 8.54
N PHE A 131 8.76 -8.88 8.10
CA PHE A 131 8.37 -7.62 8.74
C PHE A 131 7.03 -7.83 9.45
N ILE A 132 7.00 -7.81 10.77
CA ILE A 132 5.80 -8.06 11.57
C ILE A 132 5.45 -6.82 12.39
N ASP A 133 4.18 -6.39 12.33
CA ASP A 133 3.76 -5.22 13.07
C ASP A 133 3.46 -5.54 14.54
N THR A 134 2.89 -6.72 14.81
CA THR A 134 2.44 -7.12 16.15
C THR A 134 3.39 -8.16 16.77
N PRO A 135 4.06 -7.83 17.87
CA PRO A 135 4.95 -8.78 18.56
C PRO A 135 4.16 -9.92 19.25
N GLY A 136 4.83 -11.03 19.51
CA GLY A 136 4.27 -12.16 20.27
C GLY A 136 3.22 -13.00 19.52
N THR A 137 3.21 -12.92 18.19
CA THR A 137 2.28 -13.66 17.31
C THR A 137 2.90 -14.94 16.77
N VAL A 138 2.12 -15.77 16.06
CA VAL A 138 2.60 -17.03 15.49
C VAL A 138 3.81 -16.79 14.58
N LEU A 139 3.73 -15.79 13.68
CA LEU A 139 4.78 -15.48 12.73
C LEU A 139 6.02 -14.80 13.35
N THR A 140 6.01 -14.48 14.65
CA THR A 140 7.21 -13.99 15.37
C THR A 140 7.97 -15.11 16.09
N GLN A 141 7.49 -16.37 16.03
CA GLN A 141 8.17 -17.50 16.68
C GLN A 141 9.49 -17.80 15.94
N PRO A 142 10.57 -18.24 16.68
CA PRO A 142 11.90 -18.42 16.10
C PRO A 142 11.98 -19.45 14.95
N ASP A 143 11.04 -20.40 14.88
CA ASP A 143 10.99 -21.43 13.84
C ASP A 143 10.34 -20.94 12.54
N LYS A 144 9.71 -19.75 12.54
CA LYS A 144 8.97 -19.22 11.40
C LYS A 144 9.80 -18.34 10.46
N GLN A 145 10.89 -17.76 10.90
CA GLN A 145 11.72 -16.87 10.10
C GLN A 145 13.19 -16.97 10.45
N ASP A 146 14.03 -16.66 9.48
CA ASP A 146 15.49 -16.56 9.66
C ASP A 146 15.89 -15.15 10.08
N TYR A 147 15.15 -14.15 9.60
CA TYR A 147 15.36 -12.74 9.89
C TYR A 147 14.03 -12.05 10.22
N LEU A 148 14.02 -11.23 11.25
CA LEU A 148 12.82 -10.57 11.78
C LEU A 148 13.06 -9.10 12.09
N VAL A 149 12.16 -8.27 11.60
CA VAL A 149 12.01 -6.88 12.00
C VAL A 149 10.59 -6.68 12.53
N ILE A 150 10.47 -6.23 13.78
CA ILE A 150 9.17 -5.92 14.40
C ILE A 150 9.04 -4.40 14.48
N TYR A 151 8.09 -3.86 13.72
CA TYR A 151 7.75 -2.44 13.78
C TYR A 151 6.35 -2.21 13.18
N PRO A 152 5.44 -1.50 13.89
CA PRO A 152 4.07 -1.29 13.44
C PRO A 152 3.99 -0.31 12.28
N LYS A 153 3.05 -0.54 11.37
CA LYS A 153 2.76 0.31 10.21
C LYS A 153 3.95 0.44 9.22
N ASN A 154 3.82 1.35 8.26
CA ASN A 154 4.86 1.70 7.27
C ASN A 154 5.42 0.50 6.48
N GLU A 155 4.56 -0.50 6.18
CA GLU A 155 4.94 -1.70 5.44
C GLU A 155 5.60 -1.38 4.10
N GLN A 156 4.97 -0.53 3.32
CA GLN A 156 5.47 -0.13 2.00
C GLN A 156 6.86 0.52 2.09
N LEU A 157 7.08 1.39 3.10
CA LEU A 157 8.39 2.01 3.33
C LEU A 157 9.45 0.95 3.67
N LYS A 158 9.12 -0.02 4.54
CA LYS A 158 10.03 -1.14 4.89
C LYS A 158 10.40 -1.97 3.65
N PHE A 159 9.43 -2.27 2.80
CA PHE A 159 9.68 -2.99 1.53
C PHE A 159 10.56 -2.20 0.58
N TYR A 160 10.32 -0.89 0.42
CA TYR A 160 11.15 -0.05 -0.44
C TYR A 160 12.57 0.12 0.10
N MET A 161 12.76 0.21 1.43
CA MET A 161 14.10 0.19 2.00
C MET A 161 14.86 -1.10 1.66
N ALA A 162 14.20 -2.26 1.75
CA ALA A 162 14.80 -3.53 1.37
C ALA A 162 15.12 -3.59 -0.14
N ALA A 163 14.18 -3.18 -1.00
CA ALA A 163 14.35 -3.14 -2.45
C ALA A 163 15.50 -2.20 -2.87
N ASN A 164 15.54 -1.00 -2.29
CA ASN A 164 16.58 -0.01 -2.58
C ASN A 164 17.97 -0.50 -2.19
N TYR A 165 18.09 -1.14 -1.02
CA TYR A 165 19.38 -1.68 -0.60
C TYR A 165 19.84 -2.85 -1.48
N LEU A 166 18.96 -3.73 -1.87
CA LEU A 166 19.27 -4.81 -2.83
C LEU A 166 19.75 -4.25 -4.16
N MET A 167 19.10 -3.23 -4.71
CA MET A 167 19.56 -2.56 -5.93
C MET A 167 20.91 -1.85 -5.72
N TYR A 168 21.14 -1.24 -4.57
CA TYR A 168 22.42 -0.63 -4.21
C TYR A 168 23.54 -1.68 -4.18
N LYS A 169 23.32 -2.80 -3.50
CA LYS A 169 24.29 -3.93 -3.47
C LYS A 169 24.60 -4.48 -4.86
N ASN A 170 23.61 -4.47 -5.77
CA ASN A 170 23.78 -4.88 -7.16
C ASN A 170 24.40 -3.80 -8.07
N GLY A 171 24.75 -2.63 -7.52
CA GLY A 171 25.32 -1.52 -8.28
C GLY A 171 24.32 -0.77 -9.18
N GLU A 172 23.03 -0.92 -8.92
CA GLU A 172 21.94 -0.39 -9.74
C GLU A 172 21.28 0.87 -9.14
N PHE A 173 21.70 1.29 -7.95
CA PHE A 173 21.20 2.50 -7.29
C PHE A 173 22.35 3.39 -6.77
N PRO A 174 23.09 4.07 -7.62
CA PRO A 174 24.24 4.88 -7.22
C PRO A 174 23.92 6.07 -6.31
N GLN A 175 22.64 6.53 -6.30
CA GLN A 175 22.18 7.63 -5.46
C GLN A 175 21.70 7.18 -4.07
N TYR A 176 21.90 5.92 -3.68
CA TYR A 176 21.35 5.31 -2.47
C TYR A 176 21.58 6.14 -1.20
N GLU A 177 22.83 6.61 -0.99
CA GLU A 177 23.16 7.40 0.21
C GLU A 177 22.44 8.74 0.23
N ARG A 178 22.39 9.45 -0.91
CA ARG A 178 21.68 10.73 -1.02
C ARG A 178 20.17 10.53 -0.85
N TYR A 179 19.61 9.49 -1.44
CA TYR A 179 18.20 9.11 -1.26
C TYR A 179 17.86 8.96 0.23
N ASN A 180 18.65 8.17 0.95
CA ASN A 180 18.39 7.94 2.38
C ASN A 180 18.57 9.22 3.21
N GLN A 181 19.59 10.05 2.91
CA GLN A 181 19.76 11.33 3.59
C GLN A 181 18.53 12.24 3.43
N GLU A 182 17.96 12.33 2.24
CA GLU A 182 16.75 13.12 2.01
C GLU A 182 15.52 12.49 2.70
N MET A 183 15.34 11.16 2.62
CA MET A 183 14.23 10.48 3.28
C MET A 183 14.30 10.62 4.80
N GLU A 184 15.45 10.39 5.41
CA GLU A 184 15.64 10.50 6.87
C GLU A 184 15.47 11.94 7.37
N ALA A 185 15.83 12.94 6.57
CA ALA A 185 15.70 14.34 6.95
C ALA A 185 14.27 14.89 6.74
N HIS A 186 13.54 14.44 5.73
CA HIS A 186 12.37 15.17 5.24
C HIS A 186 11.10 14.35 5.11
N LEU A 187 11.16 13.04 4.84
CA LEU A 187 9.98 12.24 4.48
C LEU A 187 8.88 12.31 5.53
N ALA A 188 9.21 12.16 6.80
CA ALA A 188 8.20 12.11 7.86
C ALA A 188 7.40 13.42 7.95
N GLN A 189 8.08 14.55 7.87
CA GLN A 189 7.41 15.85 7.92
C GLN A 189 6.65 16.14 6.62
N ALA A 190 7.18 15.75 5.47
CA ALA A 190 6.51 15.89 4.18
C ALA A 190 5.19 15.10 4.15
N LEU A 191 5.17 13.83 4.61
CA LEU A 191 3.94 13.04 4.65
C LEU A 191 2.92 13.59 5.66
N ALA A 192 3.37 14.08 6.82
CA ALA A 192 2.47 14.77 7.77
C ALA A 192 1.87 16.05 7.16
N GLN A 193 2.64 16.78 6.33
CA GLN A 193 2.15 17.96 5.62
C GLN A 193 1.14 17.58 4.53
N VAL A 194 1.37 16.49 3.80
CA VAL A 194 0.40 15.93 2.82
C VAL A 194 -0.97 15.69 3.48
N GLU A 195 -1.00 15.08 4.67
CA GLU A 195 -2.26 14.88 5.38
C GLU A 195 -2.93 16.20 5.74
N LYS A 196 -2.17 17.20 6.22
CA LYS A 196 -2.75 18.51 6.56
C LYS A 196 -3.29 19.24 5.33
N ASP A 197 -2.55 19.24 4.23
CA ASP A 197 -2.94 19.93 2.99
C ASP A 197 -4.14 19.25 2.31
N SER A 198 -4.32 17.96 2.52
CA SER A 198 -5.44 17.19 1.95
C SER A 198 -6.73 17.28 2.76
N ASP A 199 -6.71 17.81 3.98
CA ASP A 199 -7.82 17.68 4.94
C ASP A 199 -9.13 18.32 4.46
N GLU A 200 -9.07 19.55 3.96
CA GLU A 200 -10.25 20.28 3.46
C GLU A 200 -10.85 19.59 2.23
N TRP A 201 -10.00 19.21 1.29
CA TRP A 201 -10.41 18.51 0.09
C TRP A 201 -11.04 17.14 0.44
N ALA A 202 -10.39 16.37 1.32
CA ALA A 202 -10.86 15.06 1.74
C ALA A 202 -12.22 15.11 2.45
N TYR A 203 -12.47 16.16 3.24
CA TYR A 203 -13.78 16.40 3.84
C TYR A 203 -14.87 16.56 2.78
N GLY A 204 -14.65 17.42 1.78
CA GLY A 204 -15.57 17.63 0.66
C GLY A 204 -15.81 16.36 -0.14
N TYR A 205 -14.72 15.72 -0.57
CA TYR A 205 -14.75 14.48 -1.34
C TYR A 205 -15.54 13.38 -0.61
N ALA A 206 -15.21 13.10 0.64
CA ALA A 206 -15.90 12.05 1.40
C ALA A 206 -17.40 12.32 1.56
N LYS A 207 -17.78 13.58 1.80
CA LYS A 207 -19.18 13.99 1.89
C LYS A 207 -19.93 13.75 0.59
N GLU A 208 -19.34 14.10 -0.54
CA GLU A 208 -19.92 13.91 -1.88
C GLU A 208 -20.03 12.41 -2.21
N GLN A 209 -18.98 11.61 -1.93
CA GLN A 209 -18.99 10.18 -2.22
C GLN A 209 -20.04 9.43 -1.39
N VAL A 210 -20.22 9.77 -0.12
CA VAL A 210 -21.27 9.16 0.71
C VAL A 210 -22.66 9.56 0.23
N ALA A 211 -22.88 10.83 -0.09
CA ALA A 211 -24.15 11.28 -0.64
C ALA A 211 -24.49 10.62 -1.98
N PHE A 212 -23.50 10.49 -2.86
CA PHE A 212 -23.67 9.80 -4.15
C PHE A 212 -24.01 8.32 -3.95
N ARG A 213 -23.26 7.62 -3.09
CA ARG A 213 -23.51 6.21 -2.76
C ARG A 213 -24.92 5.99 -2.19
N ASP A 214 -25.40 6.90 -1.31
CA ASP A 214 -26.71 6.77 -0.71
C ASP A 214 -27.84 6.95 -1.75
N ALA A 215 -27.61 7.79 -2.76
CA ALA A 215 -28.51 7.94 -3.91
C ALA A 215 -28.41 6.79 -4.92
N HIS A 216 -27.25 6.10 -5.01
CA HIS A 216 -26.96 5.07 -6.01
C HIS A 216 -26.30 3.82 -5.36
N PRO A 217 -26.97 3.11 -4.45
CA PRO A 217 -26.33 2.07 -3.60
C PRO A 217 -25.82 0.85 -4.36
N ASP A 218 -26.27 0.64 -5.58
CA ASP A 218 -25.89 -0.51 -6.42
C ASP A 218 -24.76 -0.21 -7.41
N LEU A 219 -24.41 1.07 -7.61
CA LEU A 219 -23.30 1.43 -8.48
C LEU A 219 -21.97 1.22 -7.77
N PRO A 220 -21.02 0.47 -8.37
CA PRO A 220 -19.69 0.34 -7.82
C PRO A 220 -18.87 1.62 -8.07
N HIS A 221 -18.00 1.96 -7.13
CA HIS A 221 -16.98 2.99 -7.33
C HIS A 221 -15.77 2.40 -8.05
N TYR A 222 -15.27 3.07 -9.07
CA TYR A 222 -14.16 2.59 -9.88
C TYR A 222 -12.87 3.30 -9.49
N PHE A 223 -11.84 2.52 -9.12
CA PHE A 223 -10.50 3.01 -8.84
C PHE A 223 -9.54 2.63 -9.95
N ILE A 224 -8.78 3.60 -10.45
CA ILE A 224 -7.85 3.41 -11.58
C ILE A 224 -6.47 3.90 -11.15
N GLY A 225 -5.41 3.16 -11.46
CA GLY A 225 -4.05 3.56 -11.15
C GLY A 225 -3.02 2.87 -12.06
N SER A 226 -1.80 3.36 -12.09
CA SER A 226 -0.68 2.75 -12.80
C SER A 226 0.59 2.77 -11.96
N GLY A 227 1.58 1.98 -12.33
CA GLY A 227 2.83 1.92 -11.60
C GLY A 227 2.64 1.48 -10.15
N ASN A 228 3.32 2.14 -9.23
CA ASN A 228 3.13 1.88 -7.80
C ASN A 228 1.74 2.29 -7.30
N GLN A 229 1.02 3.15 -8.02
CA GLN A 229 -0.36 3.49 -7.68
C GLN A 229 -1.35 2.36 -8.00
N TYR A 230 -1.05 1.42 -8.88
CA TYR A 230 -1.96 0.30 -9.11
C TYR A 230 -2.08 -0.61 -7.88
N GLY A 231 -0.96 -0.94 -7.22
CA GLY A 231 -1.01 -1.65 -5.95
C GLY A 231 -1.79 -0.90 -4.88
N ALA A 232 -1.58 0.43 -4.78
CA ALA A 232 -2.37 1.30 -3.89
C ALA A 232 -3.86 1.26 -4.23
N THR A 233 -4.21 1.38 -5.52
CA THR A 233 -5.58 1.31 -6.04
C THR A 233 -6.28 -0.01 -5.69
N TYR A 234 -5.59 -1.12 -5.93
CA TYR A 234 -6.08 -2.47 -5.63
C TYR A 234 -6.37 -2.64 -4.13
N SER A 235 -5.42 -2.24 -3.28
CA SER A 235 -5.59 -2.33 -1.83
C SER A 235 -6.69 -1.39 -1.33
N TYR A 236 -6.74 -0.16 -1.83
CA TYR A 236 -7.71 0.83 -1.37
C TYR A 236 -9.15 0.42 -1.71
N ALA A 237 -9.37 -0.08 -2.91
CA ALA A 237 -10.66 -0.62 -3.30
C ALA A 237 -11.10 -1.78 -2.38
N MET A 238 -10.27 -2.81 -2.25
CA MET A 238 -10.62 -4.06 -1.56
C MET A 238 -10.53 -3.94 -0.04
N CYS A 239 -9.39 -3.47 0.50
CA CYS A 239 -9.15 -3.53 1.94
C CYS A 239 -9.76 -2.36 2.70
N TYR A 240 -10.02 -1.22 2.03
CA TYR A 240 -10.62 -0.06 2.68
C TYR A 240 -12.09 0.09 2.31
N TRP A 241 -12.41 0.29 1.04
CA TRP A 241 -13.80 0.56 0.66
C TRP A 241 -14.71 -0.67 0.78
N GLU A 242 -14.29 -1.83 0.30
CA GLU A 242 -15.11 -3.04 0.43
C GLU A 242 -15.09 -3.61 1.84
N GLU A 243 -13.89 -3.85 2.41
CA GLU A 243 -13.74 -4.51 3.71
C GLU A 243 -14.20 -3.64 4.89
N GLN A 244 -13.79 -2.35 4.90
CA GLN A 244 -14.01 -1.48 6.05
C GLN A 244 -15.27 -0.62 5.89
N MET A 245 -15.55 -0.11 4.69
CA MET A 245 -16.66 0.81 4.44
C MET A 245 -17.90 0.12 3.86
N TRP A 246 -17.77 -1.15 3.42
CA TRP A 246 -18.83 -1.97 2.80
C TRP A 246 -19.42 -1.33 1.54
N ILE A 247 -18.60 -0.64 0.78
CA ILE A 247 -18.93 -0.01 -0.49
C ILE A 247 -18.44 -0.92 -1.62
N ARG A 248 -19.29 -1.16 -2.62
CA ARG A 248 -18.91 -1.93 -3.81
C ARG A 248 -17.90 -1.16 -4.63
N THR A 249 -16.83 -1.82 -5.06
CA THR A 249 -15.80 -1.21 -5.87
C THR A 249 -15.36 -2.09 -7.03
N LYS A 250 -14.57 -1.52 -7.92
CA LYS A 250 -13.73 -2.23 -8.86
C LYS A 250 -12.44 -1.46 -9.09
N SER A 251 -11.30 -2.12 -8.95
CA SER A 251 -10.01 -1.55 -9.32
C SER A 251 -9.55 -2.06 -10.69
N ILE A 252 -8.84 -1.22 -11.44
CA ILE A 252 -8.18 -1.60 -12.69
C ILE A 252 -6.91 -0.78 -12.89
N SER A 253 -5.94 -1.37 -13.59
CA SER A 253 -4.75 -0.65 -14.01
C SER A 253 -5.01 0.24 -15.22
N CYS A 254 -4.31 1.39 -15.31
CA CYS A 254 -4.45 2.31 -16.43
C CYS A 254 -4.17 1.66 -17.79
N GLN A 255 -3.23 0.71 -17.84
CA GLN A 255 -2.87 -0.02 -19.06
C GLN A 255 -4.01 -0.91 -19.56
N GLU A 256 -4.84 -1.47 -18.68
CA GLU A 256 -5.97 -2.32 -19.02
C GLU A 256 -7.30 -1.54 -19.15
N PHE A 257 -7.36 -0.31 -18.68
CA PHE A 257 -8.57 0.51 -18.70
C PHE A 257 -9.21 0.61 -20.11
N PHE A 258 -8.38 0.81 -21.13
CA PHE A 258 -8.81 0.95 -22.53
C PHE A 258 -9.08 -0.39 -23.25
N HIS A 259 -9.05 -1.52 -22.51
CA HIS A 259 -9.31 -2.85 -23.04
C HIS A 259 -10.63 -3.45 -22.50
N GLY A 260 -11.60 -2.59 -22.19
CA GLY A 260 -12.95 -2.98 -21.79
C GLY A 260 -13.63 -2.03 -20.84
N MET A 261 -12.97 -1.62 -19.73
CA MET A 261 -13.63 -0.80 -18.71
C MET A 261 -14.13 0.55 -19.25
N GLN A 262 -13.43 1.17 -20.19
CA GLN A 262 -13.84 2.43 -20.80
C GLN A 262 -15.27 2.40 -21.35
N GLU A 263 -15.76 1.24 -21.79
CA GLU A 263 -17.08 1.09 -22.40
C GLU A 263 -18.24 1.15 -21.38
N ILE A 264 -17.94 0.97 -20.10
CA ILE A 264 -18.95 1.04 -19.02
C ILE A 264 -18.89 2.35 -18.23
N ILE A 265 -17.96 3.23 -18.57
CA ILE A 265 -17.85 4.54 -17.96
C ILE A 265 -18.78 5.51 -18.68
N VAL A 266 -19.83 5.94 -17.98
CA VAL A 266 -20.81 6.92 -18.47
C VAL A 266 -20.76 8.19 -17.61
N SER A 267 -21.58 9.18 -17.90
CA SER A 267 -21.48 10.54 -17.33
C SER A 267 -21.51 10.60 -15.81
N ASP A 268 -22.21 9.69 -15.14
CA ASP A 268 -22.42 9.66 -13.71
C ASP A 268 -21.66 8.53 -12.98
N THR A 269 -20.91 7.72 -13.70
CA THR A 269 -20.11 6.64 -13.11
C THR A 269 -19.08 7.21 -12.12
N PRO A 270 -19.06 6.78 -10.84
CA PRO A 270 -18.09 7.30 -9.86
C PRO A 270 -16.71 6.71 -10.12
N VAL A 271 -15.75 7.56 -10.47
CA VAL A 271 -14.38 7.17 -10.83
C VAL A 271 -13.37 7.97 -10.04
N THR A 272 -12.40 7.30 -9.45
CA THR A 272 -11.21 7.96 -8.88
C THR A 272 -9.95 7.42 -9.55
N LEU A 273 -9.18 8.32 -10.17
CA LEU A 273 -7.89 8.05 -10.77
C LEU A 273 -6.78 8.44 -9.81
N PHE A 274 -5.92 7.49 -9.46
CA PHE A 274 -4.70 7.72 -8.70
C PHE A 274 -3.51 7.95 -9.64
N MET A 275 -2.93 9.14 -9.59
CA MET A 275 -1.77 9.52 -10.40
C MET A 275 -0.53 9.65 -9.53
N GLY A 276 0.46 8.79 -9.78
CA GLY A 276 1.78 8.85 -9.18
C GLY A 276 2.79 9.63 -10.01
N GLU A 277 4.03 9.63 -9.55
CA GLU A 277 5.15 10.31 -10.21
C GLU A 277 6.21 9.34 -10.75
N ASP A 278 5.92 8.03 -10.73
CA ASP A 278 6.80 7.02 -11.29
C ASP A 278 6.78 7.01 -12.85
N GLU A 279 7.61 6.16 -13.44
CA GLU A 279 7.79 6.07 -14.89
C GLU A 279 6.52 5.68 -15.65
N GLN A 280 5.50 5.14 -14.96
CA GLN A 280 4.21 4.79 -15.57
C GLN A 280 3.18 5.92 -15.52
N ARG A 281 3.52 7.10 -15.01
CA ARG A 281 2.65 8.29 -15.03
C ARG A 281 1.99 8.59 -16.38
N PRO A 282 2.66 8.45 -17.56
CA PRO A 282 2.02 8.70 -18.87
C PRO A 282 0.79 7.83 -19.14
N LEU A 283 0.69 6.64 -18.52
CA LEU A 283 -0.50 5.78 -18.63
C LEU A 283 -1.69 6.39 -17.87
N ALA A 284 -1.46 6.92 -16.67
CA ALA A 284 -2.48 7.62 -15.90
C ALA A 284 -2.92 8.92 -16.58
N GLU A 285 -1.98 9.69 -17.13
CA GLU A 285 -2.28 10.90 -17.90
C GLU A 285 -3.15 10.62 -19.14
N ARG A 286 -3.00 9.45 -19.77
CA ARG A 286 -3.87 9.03 -20.86
C ARG A 286 -5.32 8.86 -20.37
N VAL A 287 -5.53 8.25 -19.22
CA VAL A 287 -6.87 8.11 -18.60
C VAL A 287 -7.41 9.47 -18.18
N ALA A 288 -6.58 10.33 -17.57
CA ALA A 288 -6.96 11.67 -17.16
C ALA A 288 -7.47 12.54 -18.33
N ARG A 289 -6.86 12.38 -19.54
CA ARG A 289 -7.33 13.08 -20.74
C ARG A 289 -8.62 12.49 -21.33
N PHE A 290 -8.91 11.24 -21.05
CA PHE A 290 -10.11 10.56 -21.54
C PHE A 290 -11.35 10.85 -20.70
N LEU A 291 -11.23 10.78 -19.37
CA LEU A 291 -12.36 10.88 -18.43
C LEU A 291 -13.26 12.09 -18.68
N PRO A 292 -12.77 13.33 -18.81
CA PRO A 292 -13.64 14.52 -19.02
C PRO A 292 -14.43 14.51 -20.32
N ARG A 293 -14.14 13.59 -21.25
CA ARG A 293 -14.89 13.48 -22.51
C ARG A 293 -16.17 12.66 -22.37
N VAL A 294 -16.26 11.80 -21.35
CA VAL A 294 -17.34 10.82 -21.21
C VAL A 294 -17.97 10.80 -19.82
N ASN A 295 -17.32 11.38 -18.85
CA ASN A 295 -17.70 11.28 -17.44
C ASN A 295 -17.68 12.67 -16.76
N ALA A 296 -18.69 12.96 -15.95
CA ALA A 296 -18.76 14.17 -15.14
C ALA A 296 -18.54 13.90 -13.64
N ASN A 297 -18.52 12.63 -13.23
CA ASN A 297 -18.37 12.18 -11.84
C ASN A 297 -17.01 11.49 -11.64
N TYR A 298 -15.92 12.12 -12.09
CA TYR A 298 -14.57 11.63 -11.88
C TYR A 298 -13.79 12.54 -10.94
N THR A 299 -12.86 11.93 -10.23
CA THR A 299 -11.88 12.61 -9.39
C THR A 299 -10.47 12.14 -9.78
N ILE A 300 -9.53 13.06 -9.85
CA ILE A 300 -8.12 12.76 -10.03
C ILE A 300 -7.39 13.16 -8.75
N ILE A 301 -6.66 12.23 -8.16
CA ILE A 301 -5.76 12.50 -7.03
C ILE A 301 -4.34 12.37 -7.58
N ASP A 302 -3.66 13.51 -7.68
CA ASP A 302 -2.32 13.62 -8.26
C ASP A 302 -1.29 13.93 -7.17
N THR A 303 -0.37 13.00 -6.92
CA THR A 303 0.67 13.18 -5.90
C THR A 303 1.61 14.35 -6.21
N LYS A 304 1.68 14.77 -7.47
CA LYS A 304 2.49 15.91 -7.91
C LYS A 304 2.01 17.27 -7.36
N GLU A 305 0.76 17.34 -6.92
CA GLU A 305 0.19 18.57 -6.32
C GLU A 305 0.73 18.86 -4.92
N HIS A 306 1.41 17.90 -4.29
CA HIS A 306 2.02 18.06 -2.97
C HIS A 306 3.49 18.49 -3.05
N ALA A 307 3.90 19.46 -2.25
CA ALA A 307 5.23 20.10 -2.35
C ALA A 307 6.39 19.17 -1.99
N LEU A 308 6.27 18.27 -1.02
CA LEU A 308 7.30 17.37 -0.50
C LEU A 308 8.65 18.06 -0.27
N GLU A 309 8.67 19.13 0.56
CA GLU A 309 9.86 19.94 0.81
C GLU A 309 11.07 19.11 1.23
N GLY A 310 12.22 19.41 0.62
CA GLY A 310 13.50 18.73 0.87
C GLY A 310 13.68 17.41 0.17
N ILE A 311 12.71 16.94 -0.63
CA ILE A 311 12.79 15.71 -1.41
C ILE A 311 12.97 16.05 -2.89
N SER A 312 14.08 15.59 -3.46
CA SER A 312 14.42 15.80 -4.87
C SER A 312 13.39 15.17 -5.81
N GLU A 313 13.12 15.84 -6.94
CA GLU A 313 12.12 15.41 -7.93
C GLU A 313 12.37 13.97 -8.43
N GLU A 314 13.62 13.59 -8.63
CA GLU A 314 14.00 12.24 -9.07
C GLU A 314 13.63 11.12 -8.10
N PHE A 315 13.41 11.42 -6.81
CA PHE A 315 13.03 10.44 -5.79
C PHE A 315 11.52 10.36 -5.54
N ARG A 316 10.77 11.37 -5.97
CA ARG A 316 9.32 11.48 -5.70
C ARG A 316 8.53 10.30 -6.26
N GLY A 317 8.90 9.80 -7.45
CA GLY A 317 8.26 8.64 -8.05
C GLY A 317 8.29 7.39 -7.17
N SER A 318 9.39 7.17 -6.45
CA SER A 318 9.56 6.01 -5.56
C SER A 318 8.72 6.07 -4.27
N ILE A 319 8.25 7.26 -3.87
CA ILE A 319 7.47 7.47 -2.65
C ILE A 319 6.04 7.94 -2.91
N SER A 320 5.63 8.09 -4.17
CA SER A 320 4.32 8.65 -4.52
C SER A 320 3.15 7.81 -3.99
N HIS A 321 3.34 6.51 -3.78
CA HIS A 321 2.34 5.66 -3.12
C HIS A 321 2.19 5.97 -1.61
N LEU A 322 3.25 6.44 -0.94
CA LEU A 322 3.18 6.91 0.45
C LEU A 322 2.44 8.25 0.54
N VAL A 323 2.67 9.13 -0.43
CA VAL A 323 1.91 10.40 -0.56
C VAL A 323 0.42 10.11 -0.75
N MET A 324 0.08 9.19 -1.67
CA MET A 324 -1.30 8.77 -1.89
C MET A 324 -1.93 8.18 -0.62
N HIS A 325 -1.16 7.41 0.15
CA HIS A 325 -1.64 6.87 1.43
C HIS A 325 -1.98 7.99 2.43
N GLY A 326 -1.16 9.04 2.51
CA GLY A 326 -1.45 10.22 3.33
C GLY A 326 -2.77 10.91 2.94
N VAL A 327 -3.02 11.08 1.64
CA VAL A 327 -4.31 11.60 1.13
C VAL A 327 -5.47 10.69 1.53
N ASN A 328 -5.32 9.39 1.31
CA ASN A 328 -6.35 8.39 1.62
C ASN A 328 -6.67 8.33 3.12
N ASN A 329 -5.69 8.48 4.01
CA ASN A 329 -5.93 8.54 5.46
C ASN A 329 -6.91 9.66 5.82
N ARG A 330 -6.83 10.81 5.15
CA ARG A 330 -7.77 11.91 5.38
C ARG A 330 -9.15 11.60 4.85
N VAL A 331 -9.23 10.98 3.65
CA VAL A 331 -10.50 10.50 3.09
C VAL A 331 -11.16 9.50 4.03
N ASP A 332 -10.43 8.50 4.52
CA ASP A 332 -10.95 7.44 5.38
C ASP A 332 -11.53 8.00 6.69
N ALA A 333 -10.84 8.97 7.32
CA ALA A 333 -11.32 9.60 8.53
C ALA A 333 -12.69 10.29 8.33
N TYR A 334 -12.91 10.92 7.18
CA TYR A 334 -14.19 11.57 6.87
C TYR A 334 -15.22 10.60 6.28
N MET A 335 -14.82 9.58 5.57
CA MET A 335 -15.71 8.47 5.17
C MET A 335 -16.32 7.81 6.41
N GLU A 336 -15.52 7.50 7.43
CA GLU A 336 -16.03 6.99 8.71
C GLU A 336 -17.10 7.89 9.32
N LEU A 337 -16.82 9.21 9.33
CA LEU A 337 -17.74 10.21 9.86
C LEU A 337 -19.08 10.23 9.12
N PHE A 338 -19.04 10.37 7.79
CA PHE A 338 -20.26 10.54 6.99
C PHE A 338 -21.04 9.24 6.81
N LEU A 339 -20.36 8.09 6.73
CA LEU A 339 -21.00 6.77 6.73
C LEU A 339 -21.65 6.43 8.08
N ARG A 340 -21.26 7.12 9.16
CA ARG A 340 -21.62 6.79 10.54
C ARG A 340 -21.34 5.32 10.86
N HIS A 341 -20.19 4.84 10.36
CA HIS A 341 -19.81 3.45 10.41
C HIS A 341 -18.32 3.33 10.82
N PRO A 342 -18.03 2.78 12.01
CA PRO A 342 -16.65 2.58 12.45
C PRO A 342 -15.88 1.65 11.50
N LEU A 343 -14.75 2.11 10.95
CA LEU A 343 -13.96 1.34 9.98
C LEU A 343 -13.30 0.08 10.59
N SER A 344 -13.35 -0.09 11.90
CA SER A 344 -12.88 -1.27 12.63
C SER A 344 -13.86 -2.45 12.61
N ILE A 345 -15.12 -2.23 12.25
CA ILE A 345 -16.16 -3.28 12.23
C ILE A 345 -16.03 -4.13 10.96
N ARG A 346 -16.23 -5.45 11.12
CA ARG A 346 -16.24 -6.42 10.03
C ARG A 346 -17.51 -7.27 10.09
N ARG A 347 -18.08 -7.59 8.91
CA ARG A 347 -19.23 -8.51 8.81
C ARG A 347 -18.79 -9.96 8.96
N TYR A 348 -17.76 -10.36 8.27
CA TYR A 348 -17.36 -11.75 8.08
C TYR A 348 -15.89 -11.99 8.45
N TYR A 349 -15.00 -11.07 8.09
CA TYR A 349 -13.58 -11.20 8.29
C TYR A 349 -13.24 -11.47 9.76
N ARG A 350 -12.69 -12.64 10.04
CA ARG A 350 -12.37 -13.15 11.39
C ARG A 350 -13.56 -13.28 12.34
N GLN A 351 -14.80 -13.36 11.82
CA GLN A 351 -16.00 -13.58 12.64
C GLN A 351 -16.38 -15.05 12.70
N PHE A 352 -16.01 -15.85 11.71
CA PHE A 352 -16.17 -17.29 11.64
C PHE A 352 -15.05 -17.90 10.77
N ASP A 353 -14.93 -19.24 10.79
CA ASP A 353 -13.99 -19.97 9.94
C ASP A 353 -14.56 -20.12 8.51
N TYR A 354 -13.71 -19.85 7.51
CA TYR A 354 -14.05 -19.94 6.09
C TYR A 354 -12.89 -20.50 5.28
#